data_e163994bbd696cc006e79da0fbfaa866
#
_entry.id   e163994bbd696cc006e79da0fbfaa866
#
_cell.length_a   1.000
_cell.length_b   1.000
_cell.length_c   1.000
_cell.angle_alpha   90.00
_cell.angle_beta   90.00
_cell.angle_gamma   90.00
#
_symmetry.space_group_name_H-M   'P 1'
#
loop_
_entity.id
_entity.type
_entity.pdbx_description
1 polymer ?
#
loop_
_entity_poly.entity_id
_entity_poly.type
_entity_poly.pdbx_seq_one_letter_code
_entity_poly.pdbx_strand_id
1 'polypeptide(L)'
;MNGLAIAFIKRDSAANYDFLFSGHHPEATTEPVIETNYAHRINRILNLIYGFFPENGQLTQLNITERKDSNFVTVNIPTFTIENNRFQSTIKIKEDTLTQQWKAAGELNRKVHTLQAELFATEQKKVSLPYINRRFGAEVTFDTLYYSMTKESRTENQLQLDGTAKVSGLDVFHKALSPEVIHLDRGQLTYQMNIGKQTLELDSTTTVLFNQIKFHPYLRAEKNENQWHFTAATDKSWFPPDELFSSLPKGLFSNLEGIKTSGELAYHFLLDIDFARLDSLKFESELKEKDFRIIEYGATSLSKMSEEFVYTAYENGIPVKTFPVGPSWEHFTPLDSISPLLRMSVMQSEDGAFFYHKGFLPDAMREALIYDLQVERFARGGSTITMQLVKNVFLNRNKNFARKLEEALIVWLIETERLTSKERMYEVYLNIAEWGPLVYGIQEASAYYFGKRPSQLTTEESIFLASIIPKPKHFRSSFAENGRLKENMEGYYKLIAGRLAKKGLISEIEADSIRPDIQVTGDALNSLVGETPESSSPTAEEQ
;
A
#
# COMPACT_ATOMS: atom_id res chain seq x y z
N MET A 1 4.44 -11.72 -46.54
CA MET A 1 5.42 -12.67 -45.93
C MET A 1 4.63 -13.86 -45.39
N ASN A 2 5.10 -15.08 -45.61
CA ASN A 2 4.37 -16.29 -45.17
C ASN A 2 5.31 -17.17 -44.34
N GLY A 3 4.88 -17.55 -43.14
CA GLY A 3 5.61 -18.43 -42.23
C GLY A 3 6.83 -17.78 -41.57
N LEU A 4 6.65 -16.91 -40.59
CA LEU A 4 7.72 -16.36 -39.76
C LEU A 4 7.64 -16.98 -38.35
N ALA A 5 8.73 -17.59 -37.90
CA ALA A 5 8.86 -18.09 -36.53
C ALA A 5 9.96 -17.36 -35.79
N ILE A 6 9.64 -16.81 -34.63
CA ILE A 6 10.57 -16.14 -33.74
C ILE A 6 10.57 -16.88 -32.40
N ALA A 7 11.73 -17.28 -31.92
CA ALA A 7 11.86 -17.96 -30.62
C ALA A 7 12.75 -17.14 -29.69
N PHE A 8 12.20 -16.75 -28.56
CA PHE A 8 12.92 -16.17 -27.43
C PHE A 8 13.21 -17.29 -26.42
N ILE A 9 14.47 -17.62 -26.24
CA ILE A 9 14.88 -18.73 -25.39
C ILE A 9 15.80 -18.17 -24.30
N LYS A 10 15.42 -18.42 -23.05
CA LYS A 10 16.26 -18.15 -21.89
C LYS A 10 16.53 -19.47 -21.17
N ARG A 11 17.81 -19.75 -20.91
CA ARG A 11 18.26 -20.88 -20.09
C ARG A 11 19.20 -20.33 -19.03
N ASP A 12 18.87 -20.57 -17.77
CA ASP A 12 19.63 -20.03 -16.63
C ASP A 12 19.82 -18.52 -16.72
N SER A 13 21.05 -18.04 -16.83
CA SER A 13 21.43 -16.63 -16.92
C SER A 13 21.55 -16.08 -18.34
N ALA A 14 21.52 -16.93 -19.38
CA ALA A 14 21.74 -16.53 -20.77
C ALA A 14 20.45 -16.60 -21.61
N ALA A 15 20.21 -15.58 -22.43
CA ALA A 15 19.11 -15.57 -23.38
C ALA A 15 19.60 -15.30 -24.81
N ASN A 16 18.95 -15.94 -25.79
CA ASN A 16 19.29 -15.74 -27.20
C ASN A 16 18.96 -14.34 -27.74
N TYR A 17 18.35 -13.50 -26.92
CA TYR A 17 17.97 -12.11 -27.23
C TYR A 17 18.72 -11.07 -26.36
N ASP A 18 19.71 -11.49 -25.57
CA ASP A 18 20.52 -10.58 -24.75
C ASP A 18 21.23 -9.51 -25.59
N PHE A 19 21.58 -9.84 -26.84
CA PHE A 19 22.19 -8.90 -27.79
C PHE A 19 21.29 -7.70 -28.14
N LEU A 20 19.97 -7.80 -27.96
CA LEU A 20 19.05 -6.68 -28.18
C LEU A 20 19.14 -5.63 -27.07
N PHE A 21 19.61 -6.05 -25.89
CA PHE A 21 19.67 -5.25 -24.68
C PHE A 21 21.11 -4.98 -24.21
N SER A 22 22.06 -5.83 -24.57
CA SER A 22 23.49 -5.58 -24.37
C SER A 22 24.00 -4.66 -25.48
N GLY A 23 24.48 -3.46 -25.10
CA GLY A 23 25.38 -2.74 -26.01
C GLY A 23 26.60 -3.62 -26.29
N HIS A 24 27.19 -3.56 -27.48
CA HIS A 24 28.46 -4.19 -27.79
C HIS A 24 29.46 -3.84 -26.70
N HIS A 25 29.86 -4.82 -25.89
CA HIS A 25 31.06 -4.74 -25.08
C HIS A 25 32.23 -5.35 -25.86
N PRO A 26 33.16 -4.57 -26.38
CA PRO A 26 34.51 -5.06 -26.56
C PRO A 26 35.15 -5.20 -25.16
N GLU A 27 36.11 -6.11 -25.08
CA GLU A 27 36.80 -6.55 -23.87
C GLU A 27 37.15 -5.47 -22.83
N ALA A 28 37.13 -5.89 -21.55
CA ALA A 28 37.38 -5.12 -20.35
C ALA A 28 38.53 -4.10 -20.46
N THR A 29 38.16 -2.87 -20.67
CA THR A 29 38.94 -1.69 -20.29
C THR A 29 38.09 -0.91 -19.30
N THR A 30 38.72 -0.36 -18.29
CA THR A 30 38.14 0.53 -17.28
C THR A 30 37.51 1.75 -17.97
N GLU A 31 36.27 1.63 -18.43
CA GLU A 31 35.54 2.71 -19.09
C GLU A 31 34.58 3.41 -18.13
N PRO A 32 34.35 4.72 -18.34
CA PRO A 32 33.43 5.50 -17.51
C PRO A 32 32.01 4.92 -17.62
N VAL A 33 31.28 4.93 -16.53
CA VAL A 33 29.87 4.54 -16.45
C VAL A 33 29.10 5.22 -17.60
N ILE A 34 28.73 4.46 -18.62
CA ILE A 34 27.95 4.97 -19.77
C ILE A 34 26.60 5.42 -19.20
N GLU A 35 26.42 6.72 -19.06
CA GLU A 35 25.14 7.31 -18.63
C GLU A 35 24.01 6.83 -19.53
N THR A 36 22.98 6.22 -18.94
CA THR A 36 21.83 5.70 -19.70
C THR A 36 21.02 6.86 -20.27
N ASN A 37 20.96 7.00 -21.58
CA ASN A 37 20.08 7.96 -22.24
C ASN A 37 18.71 7.32 -22.52
N TYR A 38 17.71 7.62 -21.68
CA TYR A 38 16.37 7.05 -21.80
C TYR A 38 15.67 7.49 -23.09
N ALA A 39 15.75 8.78 -23.46
CA ALA A 39 15.14 9.31 -24.68
C ALA A 39 15.67 8.57 -25.92
N HIS A 40 16.99 8.42 -26.03
CA HIS A 40 17.62 7.71 -27.15
C HIS A 40 17.20 6.23 -27.19
N ARG A 41 17.21 5.52 -26.05
CA ARG A 41 16.83 4.10 -26.00
C ARG A 41 15.38 3.87 -26.41
N ILE A 42 14.45 4.64 -25.86
CA ILE A 42 13.02 4.53 -26.15
C ILE A 42 12.76 4.94 -27.60
N ASN A 43 13.37 6.03 -28.08
CA ASN A 43 13.25 6.46 -29.47
C ASN A 43 13.73 5.38 -30.44
N ARG A 44 14.85 4.71 -30.15
CA ARG A 44 15.36 3.60 -30.98
C ARG A 44 14.38 2.43 -31.05
N ILE A 45 13.78 2.04 -29.92
CA ILE A 45 12.78 0.97 -29.87
C ILE A 45 11.54 1.35 -30.69
N LEU A 46 11.03 2.58 -30.52
CA LEU A 46 9.86 3.05 -31.27
C LEU A 46 10.14 3.15 -32.77
N ASN A 47 11.32 3.62 -33.16
CA ASN A 47 11.72 3.65 -34.56
C ASN A 47 11.82 2.25 -35.18
N LEU A 48 12.27 1.24 -34.41
CA LEU A 48 12.27 -0.16 -34.83
C LEU A 48 10.83 -0.65 -35.06
N ILE A 49 9.91 -0.34 -34.16
CA ILE A 49 8.48 -0.71 -34.31
C ILE A 49 7.91 -0.06 -35.56
N TYR A 50 8.03 1.25 -35.70
CA TYR A 50 7.52 1.96 -36.90
C TYR A 50 8.18 1.51 -38.19
N GLY A 51 9.48 1.15 -38.17
CA GLY A 51 10.21 0.64 -39.31
C GLY A 51 9.82 -0.77 -39.77
N PHE A 52 9.35 -1.59 -38.83
CA PHE A 52 8.97 -2.97 -39.09
C PHE A 52 7.66 -3.08 -39.91
N PHE A 53 6.71 -2.17 -39.68
CA PHE A 53 5.39 -2.23 -40.32
C PHE A 53 5.34 -1.41 -41.62
N PRO A 54 5.01 -2.02 -42.77
CA PRO A 54 4.78 -1.30 -44.02
C PRO A 54 3.42 -0.57 -44.04
N GLU A 55 3.19 0.33 -44.97
CA GLU A 55 1.87 0.97 -45.19
C GLU A 55 0.82 -0.03 -45.70
N ASN A 56 1.26 -1.00 -46.49
CA ASN A 56 0.44 -2.07 -47.05
C ASN A 56 1.19 -3.38 -46.98
N GLY A 57 0.54 -4.43 -46.54
CA GLY A 57 1.15 -5.75 -46.44
C GLY A 57 0.28 -6.80 -45.80
N GLN A 58 0.67 -8.03 -45.99
CA GLN A 58 0.06 -9.16 -45.33
C GLN A 58 1.14 -10.09 -44.76
N LEU A 59 0.98 -10.49 -43.52
CA LEU A 59 1.78 -11.49 -42.87
C LEU A 59 0.86 -12.63 -42.48
N THR A 60 1.22 -13.85 -42.85
CA THR A 60 0.49 -15.06 -42.49
C THR A 60 1.38 -15.98 -41.67
N GLN A 61 0.79 -16.64 -40.69
CA GLN A 61 1.45 -17.64 -39.85
C GLN A 61 2.72 -17.13 -39.13
N LEU A 62 2.60 -16.01 -38.42
CA LEU A 62 3.63 -15.57 -37.48
C LEU A 62 3.48 -16.36 -36.17
N ASN A 63 4.54 -17.06 -35.79
CA ASN A 63 4.64 -17.76 -34.52
C ASN A 63 5.74 -17.13 -33.68
N ILE A 64 5.39 -16.64 -32.51
CA ILE A 64 6.33 -16.15 -31.51
C ILE A 64 6.26 -17.09 -30.31
N THR A 65 7.38 -17.67 -29.94
CA THR A 65 7.46 -18.57 -28.78
C THR A 65 8.49 -18.00 -27.81
N GLU A 66 8.09 -17.78 -26.59
CA GLU A 66 9.01 -17.57 -25.48
C GLU A 66 9.12 -18.85 -24.66
N ARG A 67 10.35 -19.28 -24.40
CA ARG A 67 10.64 -20.43 -23.57
C ARG A 67 11.62 -20.03 -22.47
N LYS A 68 11.19 -20.26 -21.24
CA LYS A 68 12.02 -20.10 -20.06
C LYS A 68 11.90 -21.39 -19.23
N ASP A 69 12.98 -22.17 -19.18
CA ASP A 69 13.02 -23.48 -18.53
C ASP A 69 11.92 -24.44 -19.05
N SER A 70 11.04 -24.93 -18.19
CA SER A 70 9.90 -25.79 -18.56
C SER A 70 8.67 -25.01 -19.05
N ASN A 71 8.66 -23.70 -18.90
CA ASN A 71 7.50 -22.85 -19.21
C ASN A 71 7.60 -22.27 -20.61
N PHE A 72 6.47 -22.20 -21.30
CA PHE A 72 6.41 -21.57 -22.62
C PHE A 72 5.13 -20.77 -22.82
N VAL A 73 5.26 -19.68 -23.58
CA VAL A 73 4.14 -18.92 -24.12
C VAL A 73 4.27 -18.93 -25.64
N THR A 74 3.23 -19.31 -26.33
CA THR A 74 3.17 -19.25 -27.79
C THR A 74 2.11 -18.24 -28.21
N VAL A 75 2.53 -17.27 -28.99
CA VAL A 75 1.66 -16.32 -29.69
C VAL A 75 1.64 -16.69 -31.16
N ASN A 76 0.50 -17.14 -31.64
CA ASN A 76 0.29 -17.44 -33.05
C ASN A 76 -0.59 -16.33 -33.66
N ILE A 77 -0.12 -15.73 -34.70
CA ILE A 77 -0.85 -14.74 -35.52
C ILE A 77 -1.11 -15.37 -36.89
N PRO A 78 -2.29 -16.00 -37.07
CA PRO A 78 -2.62 -16.65 -38.34
C PRO A 78 -2.61 -15.68 -39.50
N THR A 79 -3.13 -14.48 -39.28
CA THR A 79 -3.21 -13.42 -40.30
C THR A 79 -3.07 -12.06 -39.64
N PHE A 80 -2.18 -11.25 -40.18
CA PHE A 80 -2.06 -9.82 -39.94
C PHE A 80 -2.12 -9.14 -41.30
N THR A 81 -3.07 -8.23 -41.44
CA THR A 81 -3.20 -7.39 -42.66
C THR A 81 -3.04 -5.92 -42.31
N ILE A 82 -2.36 -5.18 -43.15
CA ILE A 82 -2.26 -3.73 -43.07
C ILE A 82 -2.52 -3.14 -44.46
N GLU A 83 -3.48 -2.25 -44.57
CA GLU A 83 -3.88 -1.56 -45.80
C GLU A 83 -4.07 -0.09 -45.47
N ASN A 84 -3.34 0.76 -46.18
CA ASN A 84 -3.36 2.21 -45.95
C ASN A 84 -3.16 2.59 -44.50
N ASN A 85 -2.14 2.00 -43.87
CA ASN A 85 -1.80 2.13 -42.44
C ASN A 85 -2.81 1.52 -41.45
N ARG A 86 -3.98 1.01 -41.87
CA ARG A 86 -4.95 0.35 -41.02
C ARG A 86 -4.66 -1.13 -40.94
N PHE A 87 -4.50 -1.64 -39.73
CA PHE A 87 -4.22 -3.05 -39.51
C PHE A 87 -5.37 -3.77 -38.81
N GLN A 88 -5.44 -5.04 -39.07
CA GLN A 88 -6.25 -5.98 -38.31
C GLN A 88 -5.54 -7.33 -38.20
N SER A 89 -5.76 -7.98 -37.07
CA SER A 89 -5.12 -9.24 -36.78
C SER A 89 -5.97 -10.10 -35.86
N THR A 90 -5.83 -11.39 -36.00
CA THR A 90 -6.26 -12.36 -34.99
C THR A 90 -5.02 -12.89 -34.29
N ILE A 91 -5.02 -12.89 -32.99
CA ILE A 91 -3.92 -13.32 -32.14
C ILE A 91 -4.42 -14.50 -31.31
N LYS A 92 -3.76 -15.66 -31.45
CA LYS A 92 -4.02 -16.85 -30.62
C LYS A 92 -2.87 -16.99 -29.64
N ILE A 93 -3.19 -17.08 -28.37
CA ILE A 93 -2.22 -17.23 -27.30
C ILE A 93 -2.45 -18.56 -26.61
N LYS A 94 -1.34 -19.28 -26.42
CA LYS A 94 -1.31 -20.48 -25.61
C LYS A 94 -0.25 -20.31 -24.53
N GLU A 95 -0.68 -20.36 -23.29
CA GLU A 95 0.17 -20.34 -22.11
C GLU A 95 -0.26 -21.49 -21.20
N ASP A 96 0.62 -22.49 -21.05
CA ASP A 96 0.33 -23.73 -20.31
C ASP A 96 -1.01 -24.37 -20.75
N THR A 97 -2.03 -24.36 -19.90
CA THR A 97 -3.37 -24.86 -20.18
C THR A 97 -4.32 -23.80 -20.74
N LEU A 98 -3.98 -22.52 -20.64
CA LEU A 98 -4.81 -21.41 -21.11
C LEU A 98 -4.63 -21.23 -22.61
N THR A 99 -5.74 -21.28 -23.33
CA THR A 99 -5.79 -20.92 -24.76
C THR A 99 -6.84 -19.84 -24.95
N GLN A 100 -6.48 -18.77 -25.62
CA GLN A 100 -7.37 -17.64 -25.88
C GLN A 100 -7.13 -17.04 -27.26
N GLN A 101 -8.16 -16.39 -27.79
CA GLN A 101 -8.11 -15.72 -29.06
C GLN A 101 -8.55 -14.25 -28.93
N TRP A 102 -7.71 -13.36 -29.41
CA TRP A 102 -7.94 -11.92 -29.41
C TRP A 102 -8.08 -11.40 -30.83
N LYS A 103 -8.76 -10.28 -30.98
CA LYS A 103 -8.62 -9.41 -32.14
C LYS A 103 -7.82 -8.17 -31.77
N ALA A 104 -6.97 -7.75 -32.69
CA ALA A 104 -6.31 -6.47 -32.65
C ALA A 104 -6.63 -5.72 -33.95
N ALA A 105 -7.07 -4.48 -33.83
CA ALA A 105 -7.33 -3.61 -34.96
C ALA A 105 -6.84 -2.20 -34.66
N GLY A 106 -6.47 -1.44 -35.69
CA GLY A 106 -6.00 -0.08 -35.46
C GLY A 106 -5.36 0.57 -36.68
N GLU A 107 -4.62 1.63 -36.42
CA GLU A 107 -3.87 2.37 -37.41
C GLU A 107 -2.45 2.61 -36.92
N LEU A 108 -1.46 2.40 -37.78
CA LEU A 108 -0.05 2.70 -37.55
C LEU A 108 0.51 3.51 -38.71
N ASN A 109 0.75 4.78 -38.47
CA ASN A 109 1.29 5.69 -39.46
C ASN A 109 2.76 6.02 -39.15
N ARG A 110 3.67 5.41 -39.92
CA ARG A 110 5.11 5.58 -39.75
C ARG A 110 5.62 6.96 -40.13
N LYS A 111 4.91 7.72 -41.00
CA LYS A 111 5.34 9.05 -41.47
C LYS A 111 5.15 10.12 -40.41
N VAL A 112 4.04 10.03 -39.68
CA VAL A 112 3.68 10.96 -38.60
C VAL A 112 3.87 10.35 -37.22
N HIS A 113 4.42 9.15 -37.13
CA HIS A 113 4.72 8.42 -35.89
C HIS A 113 3.51 8.29 -34.93
N THR A 114 2.37 7.93 -35.48
CA THR A 114 1.15 7.68 -34.70
C THR A 114 0.80 6.19 -34.69
N LEU A 115 0.33 5.73 -33.55
CA LEU A 115 -0.20 4.38 -33.33
C LEU A 115 -1.56 4.49 -32.65
N GLN A 116 -2.55 3.78 -33.17
CA GLN A 116 -3.81 3.52 -32.49
C GLN A 116 -4.07 2.01 -32.55
N ALA A 117 -4.46 1.41 -31.45
CA ALA A 117 -4.73 -0.02 -31.39
C ALA A 117 -5.89 -0.30 -30.43
N GLU A 118 -6.72 -1.25 -30.80
CA GLU A 118 -7.79 -1.79 -29.95
C GLU A 118 -7.62 -3.30 -29.86
N LEU A 119 -7.72 -3.82 -28.64
CA LEU A 119 -7.63 -5.23 -28.30
C LEU A 119 -8.92 -5.68 -27.64
N PHE A 120 -9.48 -6.82 -28.08
CA PHE A 120 -10.68 -7.40 -27.48
C PHE A 120 -10.74 -8.91 -27.73
N ALA A 121 -11.44 -9.62 -26.83
CA ALA A 121 -11.63 -11.05 -26.95
C ALA A 121 -12.73 -11.41 -27.96
N THR A 122 -12.65 -12.60 -28.56
CA THR A 122 -13.62 -13.07 -29.58
C THR A 122 -14.42 -14.30 -29.15
N GLU A 123 -13.80 -15.23 -28.43
CA GLU A 123 -14.40 -16.50 -28.05
C GLU A 123 -14.73 -16.54 -26.55
N GLN A 124 -13.95 -15.86 -25.75
CA GLN A 124 -14.15 -15.66 -24.31
C GLN A 124 -14.65 -14.24 -24.03
N LYS A 125 -15.21 -14.03 -22.84
CA LYS A 125 -15.75 -12.70 -22.48
C LYS A 125 -14.65 -11.64 -22.31
N LYS A 126 -13.46 -12.03 -21.80
CA LYS A 126 -12.37 -11.10 -21.48
C LYS A 126 -11.06 -11.53 -22.12
N VAL A 127 -10.22 -10.57 -22.42
CA VAL A 127 -8.80 -10.78 -22.73
C VAL A 127 -8.06 -11.02 -21.42
N SER A 128 -7.23 -12.05 -21.36
CA SER A 128 -6.32 -12.31 -20.23
C SER A 128 -4.89 -12.05 -20.67
N LEU A 129 -4.18 -11.17 -19.98
CA LEU A 129 -2.78 -10.87 -20.32
C LEU A 129 -1.88 -12.04 -19.95
N PRO A 130 -1.19 -12.66 -20.94
CA PRO A 130 -0.27 -13.76 -20.68
C PRO A 130 0.96 -13.26 -19.92
N TYR A 131 1.69 -14.19 -19.29
CA TYR A 131 2.96 -13.93 -18.65
C TYR A 131 2.91 -13.08 -17.36
N ILE A 132 1.84 -12.30 -17.16
CA ILE A 132 1.69 -11.43 -15.98
C ILE A 132 1.62 -12.26 -14.70
N ASN A 133 0.80 -13.32 -14.70
CA ASN A 133 0.66 -14.19 -13.53
C ASN A 133 2.02 -14.82 -13.14
N ARG A 134 2.72 -15.37 -14.12
CA ARG A 134 3.99 -16.06 -13.90
C ARG A 134 5.10 -15.15 -13.39
N ARG A 135 5.17 -13.91 -13.89
CA ARG A 135 6.23 -12.97 -13.54
C ARG A 135 5.95 -12.19 -12.26
N PHE A 136 4.70 -11.84 -12.04
CA PHE A 136 4.29 -10.93 -10.97
C PHE A 136 3.29 -11.55 -9.99
N GLY A 137 2.82 -12.78 -10.22
CA GLY A 137 1.77 -13.39 -9.43
C GLY A 137 0.41 -12.68 -9.55
N ALA A 138 0.21 -11.89 -10.62
CA ALA A 138 -0.98 -11.12 -10.86
C ALA A 138 -1.79 -11.70 -12.03
N GLU A 139 -3.11 -11.67 -11.93
CA GLU A 139 -4.02 -11.94 -13.04
C GLU A 139 -4.65 -10.63 -13.49
N VAL A 140 -4.59 -10.36 -14.79
CA VAL A 140 -5.15 -9.14 -15.38
C VAL A 140 -6.01 -9.54 -16.57
N THR A 141 -7.30 -9.24 -16.49
CA THR A 141 -8.25 -9.45 -17.58
C THR A 141 -9.06 -8.18 -17.86
N PHE A 142 -9.52 -8.01 -19.10
CA PHE A 142 -10.34 -6.86 -19.50
C PHE A 142 -11.24 -7.21 -20.67
N ASP A 143 -12.30 -6.43 -20.88
CA ASP A 143 -13.18 -6.58 -22.03
C ASP A 143 -12.55 -5.97 -23.29
N THR A 144 -12.17 -4.70 -23.21
CA THR A 144 -11.49 -3.97 -24.29
C THR A 144 -10.36 -3.11 -23.76
N LEU A 145 -9.30 -2.99 -24.56
CA LEU A 145 -8.20 -2.05 -24.33
C LEU A 145 -7.98 -1.24 -25.61
N TYR A 146 -8.20 0.06 -25.53
CA TYR A 146 -7.81 1.02 -26.56
C TYR A 146 -6.53 1.73 -26.15
N TYR A 147 -5.61 1.88 -27.07
CA TYR A 147 -4.37 2.62 -26.89
C TYR A 147 -4.09 3.51 -28.09
N SER A 148 -3.72 4.75 -27.86
CA SER A 148 -3.20 5.66 -28.89
C SER A 148 -1.93 6.33 -28.42
N MET A 149 -1.02 6.59 -29.36
CA MET A 149 0.24 7.25 -29.10
C MET A 149 0.64 8.09 -30.32
N THR A 150 1.09 9.30 -30.06
CA THR A 150 1.83 10.16 -31.00
C THR A 150 3.22 10.36 -30.43
N LYS A 151 4.24 10.17 -31.28
CA LYS A 151 5.63 10.35 -30.90
C LYS A 151 6.18 11.60 -31.56
N GLU A 152 6.72 12.52 -30.77
CA GLU A 152 7.46 13.69 -31.23
C GLU A 152 8.91 13.64 -30.69
N SER A 153 9.88 13.57 -31.58
CA SER A 153 11.30 13.65 -31.22
C SER A 153 11.77 15.11 -31.38
N ARG A 154 11.94 15.80 -30.25
CA ARG A 154 12.37 17.20 -30.22
C ARG A 154 13.87 17.35 -30.47
N THR A 155 14.65 16.46 -29.86
CA THR A 155 16.10 16.36 -30.02
C THR A 155 16.55 14.91 -29.81
N GLU A 156 17.84 14.61 -29.98
CA GLU A 156 18.39 13.28 -29.66
C GLU A 156 18.22 12.89 -28.17
N ASN A 157 18.11 13.88 -27.29
CA ASN A 157 18.01 13.69 -25.84
C ASN A 157 16.63 14.03 -25.27
N GLN A 158 15.66 14.32 -26.14
CA GLN A 158 14.30 14.70 -25.73
C GLN A 158 13.27 14.06 -26.65
N LEU A 159 12.40 13.27 -26.04
CA LEU A 159 11.29 12.59 -26.69
C LEU A 159 10.00 12.93 -25.94
N GLN A 160 8.96 13.31 -26.66
CA GLN A 160 7.62 13.48 -26.13
C GLN A 160 6.71 12.39 -26.70
N LEU A 161 5.89 11.81 -25.82
CA LEU A 161 4.85 10.85 -26.17
C LEU A 161 3.52 11.37 -25.64
N ASP A 162 2.57 11.59 -26.53
CA ASP A 162 1.21 11.98 -26.20
C ASP A 162 0.26 10.85 -26.56
N GLY A 163 -0.73 10.58 -25.73
CA GLY A 163 -1.63 9.51 -26.07
C GLY A 163 -2.77 9.28 -25.08
N THR A 164 -3.54 8.25 -25.39
CA THR A 164 -4.66 7.83 -24.56
C THR A 164 -4.69 6.31 -24.46
N ALA A 165 -4.81 5.81 -23.23
CA ALA A 165 -5.14 4.42 -22.94
C ALA A 165 -6.55 4.37 -22.31
N LYS A 166 -7.42 3.49 -22.79
CA LYS A 166 -8.77 3.26 -22.25
C LYS A 166 -8.95 1.78 -22.02
N VAL A 167 -9.49 1.41 -20.88
CA VAL A 167 -9.82 0.02 -20.55
C VAL A 167 -11.25 -0.06 -20.02
N SER A 168 -11.95 -1.12 -20.41
CA SER A 168 -13.28 -1.44 -19.88
C SER A 168 -13.27 -2.83 -19.26
N GLY A 169 -14.03 -3.01 -18.18
CA GLY A 169 -14.20 -4.28 -17.50
C GLY A 169 -12.87 -4.88 -17.03
N LEU A 170 -11.99 -4.06 -16.47
CA LEU A 170 -10.68 -4.49 -15.97
C LEU A 170 -10.85 -5.25 -14.65
N ASP A 171 -10.37 -6.49 -14.62
CA ASP A 171 -10.21 -7.26 -13.39
C ASP A 171 -8.73 -7.46 -13.11
N VAL A 172 -8.32 -7.19 -11.88
CA VAL A 172 -6.96 -7.41 -11.39
C VAL A 172 -7.01 -8.25 -10.14
N PHE A 173 -6.26 -9.33 -10.12
CA PHE A 173 -6.02 -10.12 -8.92
C PHE A 173 -4.52 -10.17 -8.62
N HIS A 174 -4.14 -9.81 -7.40
CA HIS A 174 -2.80 -9.99 -6.87
C HIS A 174 -2.86 -10.01 -5.34
N LYS A 175 -2.30 -11.05 -4.73
CA LYS A 175 -2.38 -11.28 -3.27
C LYS A 175 -1.89 -10.11 -2.41
N ALA A 176 -0.88 -9.37 -2.85
CA ALA A 176 -0.39 -8.19 -2.14
C ALA A 176 -1.31 -6.97 -2.24
N LEU A 177 -2.21 -6.92 -3.24
CA LEU A 177 -3.18 -5.84 -3.40
C LEU A 177 -4.49 -6.15 -2.68
N SER A 178 -5.04 -7.34 -2.91
CA SER A 178 -6.32 -7.79 -2.34
C SER A 178 -6.41 -9.31 -2.33
N PRO A 179 -7.09 -9.93 -1.35
CA PRO A 179 -7.48 -11.33 -1.41
C PRO A 179 -8.58 -11.62 -2.43
N GLU A 180 -9.29 -10.60 -2.91
CA GLU A 180 -10.38 -10.67 -3.88
C GLU A 180 -9.98 -9.99 -5.19
N VAL A 181 -10.71 -10.32 -6.27
CA VAL A 181 -10.55 -9.67 -7.56
C VAL A 181 -10.99 -8.21 -7.47
N ILE A 182 -10.13 -7.30 -7.90
CA ILE A 182 -10.40 -5.87 -8.00
C ILE A 182 -11.07 -5.63 -9.34
N HIS A 183 -12.29 -5.11 -9.33
CA HIS A 183 -13.04 -4.78 -10.52
C HIS A 183 -13.07 -3.27 -10.78
N LEU A 184 -12.70 -2.88 -12.00
CA LEU A 184 -12.77 -1.51 -12.50
C LEU A 184 -13.63 -1.47 -13.77
N ASP A 185 -14.78 -0.80 -13.69
CA ASP A 185 -15.71 -0.74 -14.83
C ASP A 185 -15.05 -0.05 -16.04
N ARG A 186 -14.40 1.07 -15.81
CA ARG A 186 -13.70 1.84 -16.83
C ARG A 186 -12.52 2.62 -16.28
N GLY A 187 -11.44 2.62 -17.03
CA GLY A 187 -10.26 3.45 -16.80
C GLY A 187 -9.86 4.19 -18.07
N GLN A 188 -9.41 5.42 -17.92
CA GLN A 188 -8.81 6.18 -19.01
C GLN A 188 -7.62 6.97 -18.48
N LEU A 189 -6.53 6.91 -19.23
CA LEU A 189 -5.34 7.73 -19.04
C LEU A 189 -5.11 8.50 -20.35
N THR A 190 -5.23 9.83 -20.32
CA THR A 190 -4.76 10.70 -21.40
C THR A 190 -3.49 11.35 -20.92
N TYR A 191 -2.38 11.04 -21.56
CA TYR A 191 -1.06 11.36 -21.02
C TYR A 191 -0.24 12.21 -21.96
N GLN A 192 0.60 13.05 -21.38
CA GLN A 192 1.76 13.68 -21.98
C GLN A 192 2.99 13.25 -21.18
N MET A 193 3.88 12.52 -21.84
CA MET A 193 5.11 11.99 -21.24
C MET A 193 6.32 12.66 -21.89
N ASN A 194 7.11 13.34 -21.10
CA ASN A 194 8.38 13.93 -21.50
C ASN A 194 9.53 13.03 -21.05
N ILE A 195 10.37 12.62 -21.98
CA ILE A 195 11.48 11.72 -21.74
C ILE A 195 12.76 12.44 -22.09
N GLY A 196 13.62 12.66 -21.10
CA GLY A 196 14.93 13.25 -21.26
C GLY A 196 16.06 12.21 -21.26
N LYS A 197 17.30 12.70 -21.15
CA LYS A 197 18.46 11.83 -21.04
C LYS A 197 18.38 10.94 -19.81
N GLN A 198 18.07 11.53 -18.63
CA GLN A 198 17.98 10.85 -17.35
C GLN A 198 16.67 11.15 -16.61
N THR A 199 15.67 11.65 -17.32
CA THR A 199 14.37 12.04 -16.76
C THR A 199 13.23 11.33 -17.47
N LEU A 200 12.23 10.93 -16.67
CA LEU A 200 10.93 10.47 -17.13
C LEU A 200 9.89 11.31 -16.41
N GLU A 201 9.03 11.99 -17.16
CA GLU A 201 8.04 12.89 -16.59
C GLU A 201 6.67 12.64 -17.23
N LEU A 202 5.68 12.44 -16.39
CA LEU A 202 4.28 12.47 -16.75
C LEU A 202 3.76 13.86 -16.39
N ASP A 203 3.47 14.66 -17.41
CA ASP A 203 3.14 16.06 -17.25
C ASP A 203 1.80 16.27 -16.52
N SER A 204 1.64 17.40 -15.83
CA SER A 204 0.44 17.75 -15.07
C SER A 204 -0.82 17.96 -15.93
N THR A 205 -0.69 18.06 -17.26
CA THR A 205 -1.82 18.02 -18.19
C THR A 205 -2.41 16.62 -18.36
N THR A 206 -1.69 15.60 -17.90
CA THR A 206 -2.15 14.22 -17.87
C THR A 206 -3.46 14.12 -17.10
N THR A 207 -4.40 13.38 -17.67
CA THR A 207 -5.71 13.16 -17.06
C THR A 207 -5.91 11.67 -16.80
N VAL A 208 -6.27 11.32 -15.57
CA VAL A 208 -6.75 10.00 -15.19
C VAL A 208 -8.25 10.09 -14.93
N LEU A 209 -9.01 9.20 -15.56
CA LEU A 209 -10.39 8.88 -15.20
C LEU A 209 -10.40 7.46 -14.65
N PHE A 210 -10.81 7.31 -13.40
CA PHE A 210 -10.91 6.05 -12.71
C PHE A 210 -12.38 5.89 -12.23
N ASN A 211 -13.14 5.04 -12.92
CA ASN A 211 -14.60 4.98 -12.80
C ASN A 211 -15.25 6.36 -13.03
N GLN A 212 -15.57 7.10 -11.97
CA GLN A 212 -16.19 8.42 -12.05
C GLN A 212 -15.23 9.56 -11.67
N ILE A 213 -14.20 9.25 -10.86
CA ILE A 213 -13.27 10.28 -10.42
C ILE A 213 -12.26 10.64 -11.50
N LYS A 214 -12.13 11.93 -11.75
CA LYS A 214 -11.15 12.52 -12.67
C LYS A 214 -10.13 13.35 -11.89
N PHE A 215 -8.84 13.13 -12.17
CA PHE A 215 -7.75 13.91 -11.56
C PHE A 215 -6.55 14.05 -12.51
N HIS A 216 -5.60 14.90 -12.15
CA HIS A 216 -4.43 15.25 -12.94
C HIS A 216 -3.15 14.93 -12.15
N PRO A 217 -2.55 13.73 -12.33
CA PRO A 217 -1.30 13.40 -11.69
C PRO A 217 -0.11 14.04 -12.40
N TYR A 218 0.86 14.47 -11.61
CA TYR A 218 2.20 14.79 -12.04
C TYR A 218 3.16 13.75 -11.46
N LEU A 219 3.97 13.11 -12.30
CA LEU A 219 4.99 12.16 -11.85
C LEU A 219 6.31 12.49 -12.53
N ARG A 220 7.39 12.53 -11.78
CA ARG A 220 8.73 12.71 -12.31
C ARG A 220 9.70 11.76 -11.63
N ALA A 221 10.52 11.10 -12.42
CA ALA A 221 11.66 10.31 -11.99
C ALA A 221 12.91 10.87 -12.69
N GLU A 222 13.89 11.28 -11.93
CA GLU A 222 15.15 11.83 -12.42
C GLU A 222 16.31 11.07 -11.78
N LYS A 223 17.30 10.70 -12.60
CA LYS A 223 18.50 10.06 -12.11
C LYS A 223 19.66 11.07 -12.14
N ASN A 224 20.09 11.52 -10.96
CA ASN A 224 21.21 12.43 -10.79
C ASN A 224 22.43 11.64 -10.31
N GLU A 225 23.53 11.65 -11.07
CA GLU A 225 24.73 10.84 -10.85
C GLU A 225 24.42 9.34 -10.75
N ASN A 226 24.11 8.80 -9.59
CA ASN A 226 23.68 7.40 -9.41
C ASN A 226 22.47 7.27 -8.50
N GLN A 227 21.88 8.37 -8.06
CA GLN A 227 20.74 8.39 -7.16
C GLN A 227 19.48 8.84 -7.91
N TRP A 228 18.36 8.32 -7.46
CA TRP A 228 17.06 8.69 -7.99
C TRP A 228 16.44 9.83 -7.19
N HIS A 229 15.74 10.70 -7.90
CA HIS A 229 14.83 11.68 -7.33
C HIS A 229 13.43 11.42 -7.91
N PHE A 230 12.45 11.20 -7.05
CA PHE A 230 11.06 10.97 -7.42
C PHE A 230 10.16 12.08 -6.90
N THR A 231 9.32 12.61 -7.77
CA THR A 231 8.25 13.54 -7.41
C THR A 231 6.93 12.98 -7.89
N ALA A 232 5.93 12.95 -7.01
CA ALA A 232 4.54 12.63 -7.35
C ALA A 232 3.62 13.67 -6.73
N ALA A 233 2.74 14.27 -7.53
CA ALA A 233 1.81 15.29 -7.05
C ALA A 233 0.46 15.19 -7.76
N THR A 234 -0.59 15.61 -7.08
CA THR A 234 -1.89 15.86 -7.68
C THR A 234 -2.67 16.87 -6.85
N ASP A 235 -3.35 17.78 -7.54
CA ASP A 235 -4.29 18.70 -6.95
C ASP A 235 -5.66 18.49 -7.60
N LYS A 236 -6.66 18.16 -6.80
CA LYS A 236 -8.05 18.10 -7.26
C LYS A 236 -8.85 19.17 -6.52
N SER A 237 -9.29 20.16 -7.29
CA SER A 237 -10.20 21.21 -6.79
C SER A 237 -11.53 20.61 -6.33
N TRP A 238 -12.37 21.41 -5.69
CA TRP A 238 -13.65 21.00 -5.14
C TRP A 238 -14.48 20.14 -6.10
N PHE A 239 -14.93 18.97 -5.61
CA PHE A 239 -15.71 17.98 -6.35
C PHE A 239 -16.72 17.28 -5.43
N PRO A 240 -17.83 16.75 -5.97
CA PRO A 240 -18.79 15.97 -5.21
C PRO A 240 -18.14 14.70 -4.62
N PRO A 241 -18.35 14.38 -3.33
CA PRO A 241 -17.75 13.21 -2.69
C PRO A 241 -18.15 11.89 -3.36
N ASP A 242 -19.34 11.84 -3.96
CA ASP A 242 -19.81 10.65 -4.68
C ASP A 242 -18.91 10.27 -5.88
N GLU A 243 -18.19 11.25 -6.48
CA GLU A 243 -17.17 10.91 -7.49
C GLU A 243 -16.07 10.01 -6.91
N LEU A 244 -15.67 10.24 -5.64
CA LEU A 244 -14.67 9.41 -4.95
C LEU A 244 -15.28 8.07 -4.54
N PHE A 245 -16.34 8.11 -3.73
CA PHE A 245 -16.85 6.90 -3.10
C PHE A 245 -17.45 5.91 -4.09
N SER A 246 -18.13 6.38 -5.14
CA SER A 246 -18.63 5.51 -6.22
C SER A 246 -17.53 5.01 -7.16
N SER A 247 -16.33 5.60 -7.11
CA SER A 247 -15.19 5.15 -7.88
C SER A 247 -14.36 4.08 -7.17
N LEU A 248 -14.58 3.84 -5.88
CA LEU A 248 -13.86 2.82 -5.13
C LEU A 248 -14.14 1.44 -5.73
N PRO A 249 -13.10 0.66 -6.10
CA PRO A 249 -13.29 -0.66 -6.66
C PRO A 249 -13.99 -1.60 -5.69
N LYS A 250 -14.96 -2.36 -6.20
CA LYS A 250 -15.63 -3.39 -5.42
C LYS A 250 -14.63 -4.44 -4.95
N GLY A 251 -14.87 -4.96 -3.74
CA GLY A 251 -13.99 -5.95 -3.11
C GLY A 251 -12.76 -5.37 -2.41
N LEU A 252 -12.42 -4.07 -2.60
CA LEU A 252 -11.31 -3.41 -1.92
C LEU A 252 -11.72 -2.59 -0.70
N PHE A 253 -12.88 -1.95 -0.75
CA PHE A 253 -13.38 -1.00 0.23
C PHE A 253 -14.72 -1.48 0.78
N SER A 254 -14.73 -2.71 1.28
CA SER A 254 -15.94 -3.44 1.63
C SER A 254 -16.80 -2.74 2.70
N ASN A 255 -16.19 -2.03 3.65
CA ASN A 255 -16.95 -1.30 4.67
C ASN A 255 -17.64 -0.05 4.11
N LEU A 256 -17.08 0.54 3.06
CA LEU A 256 -17.57 1.79 2.44
C LEU A 256 -18.51 1.52 1.26
N GLU A 257 -18.71 0.27 0.85
CA GLU A 257 -19.55 -0.08 -0.29
C GLU A 257 -20.98 0.39 -0.07
N GLY A 258 -21.47 1.23 -1.00
CA GLY A 258 -22.83 1.79 -0.94
C GLY A 258 -22.98 3.05 -0.07
N ILE A 259 -21.89 3.61 0.50
CA ILE A 259 -21.94 4.86 1.25
C ILE A 259 -22.50 6.00 0.37
N LYS A 260 -23.42 6.80 0.93
CA LYS A 260 -23.91 8.01 0.28
C LYS A 260 -23.51 9.25 1.08
N THR A 261 -23.07 10.25 0.37
CA THR A 261 -22.47 11.45 0.96
C THR A 261 -23.01 12.72 0.30
N SER A 262 -22.74 13.86 0.89
CA SER A 262 -23.06 15.19 0.35
C SER A 262 -21.96 16.18 0.68
N GLY A 263 -22.03 17.39 0.10
CA GLY A 263 -21.01 18.42 0.27
C GLY A 263 -19.97 18.40 -0.85
N GLU A 264 -18.79 18.92 -0.56
CA GLU A 264 -17.68 19.00 -1.52
C GLU A 264 -16.38 18.56 -0.85
N LEU A 265 -15.50 17.93 -1.62
CA LEU A 265 -14.14 17.54 -1.26
C LEU A 265 -13.13 18.24 -2.14
N ALA A 266 -11.93 18.51 -1.61
CA ALA A 266 -10.77 18.86 -2.41
C ALA A 266 -9.57 18.06 -1.92
N TYR A 267 -8.67 17.65 -2.80
CA TYR A 267 -7.54 16.81 -2.44
C TYR A 267 -6.22 17.38 -2.93
N HIS A 268 -5.26 17.41 -2.03
CA HIS A 268 -3.87 17.76 -2.30
C HIS A 268 -2.95 16.61 -1.93
N PHE A 269 -1.99 16.30 -2.80
CA PHE A 269 -0.96 15.30 -2.55
C PHE A 269 0.38 15.76 -3.13
N LEU A 270 1.44 15.64 -2.34
CA LEU A 270 2.82 15.81 -2.74
C LEU A 270 3.71 14.79 -2.05
N LEU A 271 4.45 14.04 -2.85
CA LEU A 271 5.55 13.20 -2.40
C LEU A 271 6.79 13.58 -3.21
N ASP A 272 7.87 13.97 -2.53
CA ASP A 272 9.14 14.33 -3.14
C ASP A 272 10.26 13.65 -2.38
N ILE A 273 10.96 12.71 -3.03
CA ILE A 273 11.99 11.85 -2.44
C ILE A 273 13.28 11.99 -3.23
N ASP A 274 14.27 12.62 -2.63
CA ASP A 274 15.65 12.63 -3.12
C ASP A 274 16.46 11.57 -2.37
N PHE A 275 16.81 10.46 -3.02
CA PHE A 275 17.58 9.38 -2.38
C PHE A 275 19.03 9.77 -2.04
N ALA A 276 19.52 10.88 -2.59
CA ALA A 276 20.79 11.46 -2.14
C ALA A 276 20.65 12.23 -0.82
N ARG A 277 19.44 12.68 -0.47
CA ARG A 277 19.16 13.53 0.69
C ARG A 277 17.79 13.19 1.29
N LEU A 278 17.65 12.02 1.86
CA LEU A 278 16.38 11.54 2.44
C LEU A 278 15.78 12.50 3.49
N ASP A 279 16.61 13.25 4.21
CA ASP A 279 16.14 14.23 5.20
C ASP A 279 15.33 15.39 4.57
N SER A 280 15.50 15.63 3.25
CA SER A 280 14.74 16.63 2.50
C SER A 280 13.38 16.14 2.00
N LEU A 281 13.01 14.90 2.29
CA LEU A 281 11.74 14.29 1.87
C LEU A 281 10.55 15.17 2.26
N LYS A 282 9.67 15.42 1.28
CA LYS A 282 8.37 16.06 1.50
C LYS A 282 7.27 15.03 1.32
N PHE A 283 6.36 15.02 2.25
CA PHE A 283 5.15 14.21 2.19
C PHE A 283 3.97 15.04 2.69
N GLU A 284 3.05 15.33 1.79
CA GLU A 284 1.85 16.09 2.05
C GLU A 284 0.65 15.32 1.48
N SER A 285 -0.39 15.14 2.27
CA SER A 285 -1.63 14.51 1.83
C SER A 285 -2.77 15.10 2.65
N GLU A 286 -3.66 15.84 1.99
CA GLU A 286 -4.75 16.54 2.66
C GLU A 286 -6.04 16.37 1.85
N LEU A 287 -7.06 15.79 2.49
CA LEU A 287 -8.43 15.74 1.99
C LEU A 287 -9.25 16.78 2.74
N LYS A 288 -9.55 17.90 2.08
CA LYS A 288 -10.37 19.01 2.60
C LYS A 288 -11.83 18.73 2.34
N GLU A 289 -12.67 19.19 3.24
CA GLU A 289 -14.12 19.07 3.16
C GLU A 289 -14.81 20.43 3.27
N LYS A 290 -15.98 20.54 2.63
CA LYS A 290 -16.89 21.68 2.76
C LYS A 290 -18.31 21.16 2.80
N ASP A 291 -19.01 21.42 3.90
CA ASP A 291 -20.38 20.96 4.14
C ASP A 291 -20.57 19.45 3.94
N PHE A 292 -19.49 18.67 4.14
CA PHE A 292 -19.50 17.23 4.00
C PHE A 292 -20.39 16.56 5.04
N ARG A 293 -21.22 15.58 4.62
CA ARG A 293 -22.02 14.73 5.49
C ARG A 293 -22.15 13.32 4.92
N ILE A 294 -22.13 12.34 5.81
CA ILE A 294 -22.58 10.99 5.51
C ILE A 294 -24.10 10.95 5.58
N ILE A 295 -24.77 10.67 4.48
CA ILE A 295 -26.23 10.57 4.39
C ILE A 295 -26.69 9.15 4.74
N GLU A 296 -25.99 8.13 4.18
CA GLU A 296 -26.21 6.72 4.50
C GLU A 296 -24.85 6.04 4.64
N TYR A 297 -24.70 5.21 5.66
CA TYR A 297 -23.52 4.37 5.78
C TYR A 297 -23.49 3.33 4.68
N GLY A 298 -22.28 2.88 4.32
CA GLY A 298 -22.09 1.72 3.45
C GLY A 298 -22.44 0.40 4.15
N ALA A 299 -21.78 -0.66 3.76
CA ALA A 299 -22.00 -1.99 4.34
C ALA A 299 -21.76 -2.04 5.86
N THR A 300 -21.00 -1.10 6.42
CA THR A 300 -20.68 -1.03 7.86
C THR A 300 -21.06 0.34 8.42
N SER A 301 -21.75 0.37 9.58
CA SER A 301 -21.95 1.59 10.35
C SER A 301 -20.66 2.05 10.98
N LEU A 302 -20.13 3.20 10.52
CA LEU A 302 -18.88 3.78 11.03
C LEU A 302 -19.04 4.40 12.43
N SER A 303 -20.29 4.63 12.89
CA SER A 303 -20.57 5.14 14.22
C SER A 303 -20.68 4.05 15.30
N LYS A 304 -20.50 2.78 14.96
CA LYS A 304 -20.71 1.66 15.92
C LYS A 304 -19.88 1.75 17.20
N MET A 305 -18.73 2.44 17.17
CA MET A 305 -17.92 2.62 18.38
C MET A 305 -18.51 3.63 19.37
N SER A 306 -19.48 4.48 18.98
CA SER A 306 -20.09 5.46 19.86
C SER A 306 -20.95 4.84 20.95
N GLU A 307 -21.40 3.61 20.74
CA GLU A 307 -22.24 2.82 21.63
C GLU A 307 -21.53 1.51 22.05
N GLU A 308 -22.22 0.68 22.82
CA GLU A 308 -21.77 -0.68 23.08
C GLU A 308 -21.87 -1.52 21.80
N PHE A 309 -20.81 -2.28 21.50
CA PHE A 309 -20.76 -3.13 20.33
C PHE A 309 -20.00 -4.43 20.63
N VAL A 310 -20.25 -5.47 19.84
CA VAL A 310 -19.50 -6.72 19.93
C VAL A 310 -18.20 -6.61 19.15
N TYR A 311 -17.09 -6.93 19.82
CA TYR A 311 -15.76 -6.99 19.24
C TYR A 311 -15.29 -8.45 19.19
N THR A 312 -14.69 -8.83 18.06
CA THR A 312 -14.04 -10.13 17.89
C THR A 312 -12.57 -9.93 17.59
N ALA A 313 -11.71 -10.45 18.44
CA ALA A 313 -10.27 -10.51 18.21
C ALA A 313 -9.92 -11.70 17.32
N TYR A 314 -9.00 -11.50 16.39
CA TYR A 314 -8.56 -12.53 15.44
C TYR A 314 -7.06 -12.75 15.53
N GLU A 315 -6.62 -14.02 15.40
CA GLU A 315 -5.23 -14.40 15.18
C GLU A 315 -5.11 -15.20 13.88
N ASN A 316 -4.26 -14.74 12.97
CA ASN A 316 -4.09 -15.38 11.65
C ASN A 316 -5.42 -15.63 10.91
N GLY A 317 -6.37 -14.71 11.05
CA GLY A 317 -7.71 -14.80 10.44
C GLY A 317 -8.71 -15.69 11.21
N ILE A 318 -8.29 -16.31 12.32
CA ILE A 318 -9.15 -17.17 13.15
C ILE A 318 -9.66 -16.34 14.34
N PRO A 319 -10.97 -16.34 14.63
CA PRO A 319 -11.50 -15.67 15.83
C PRO A 319 -11.01 -16.38 17.09
N VAL A 320 -10.42 -15.61 18.02
CA VAL A 320 -9.85 -16.15 19.27
C VAL A 320 -10.62 -15.72 20.51
N LYS A 321 -11.28 -14.55 20.46
CA LYS A 321 -12.09 -14.05 21.58
C LYS A 321 -13.16 -13.09 21.06
N THR A 322 -14.38 -13.22 21.56
CA THR A 322 -15.51 -12.32 21.25
C THR A 322 -16.13 -11.82 22.55
N PHE A 323 -16.30 -10.51 22.66
CA PHE A 323 -16.86 -9.87 23.84
C PHE A 323 -17.52 -8.52 23.51
N PRO A 324 -18.51 -8.06 24.30
CA PRO A 324 -19.06 -6.73 24.15
C PRO A 324 -18.08 -5.67 24.65
N VAL A 325 -18.03 -4.51 24.01
CA VAL A 325 -17.21 -3.35 24.43
C VAL A 325 -18.14 -2.28 25.00
N GLY A 326 -18.51 -2.50 26.23
CA GLY A 326 -19.45 -1.65 26.97
C GLY A 326 -19.87 -2.27 28.31
N PRO A 327 -20.81 -1.64 29.01
CA PRO A 327 -21.19 -1.99 30.39
C PRO A 327 -21.70 -3.44 30.58
N SER A 328 -22.13 -4.11 29.51
CA SER A 328 -22.60 -5.49 29.60
C SER A 328 -21.46 -6.51 29.77
N TRP A 329 -20.20 -6.10 29.54
CA TRP A 329 -19.04 -6.94 29.75
C TRP A 329 -18.45 -6.75 31.15
N GLU A 330 -18.34 -7.78 31.93
CA GLU A 330 -17.79 -7.74 33.31
C GLU A 330 -16.35 -7.20 33.39
N HIS A 331 -15.55 -7.36 32.31
CA HIS A 331 -14.18 -6.86 32.20
C HIS A 331 -14.08 -5.49 31.53
N PHE A 332 -15.20 -4.86 31.19
CA PHE A 332 -15.18 -3.51 30.66
C PHE A 332 -14.83 -2.52 31.77
N THR A 333 -13.90 -1.60 31.47
CA THR A 333 -13.50 -0.55 32.39
C THR A 333 -13.79 0.81 31.77
N PRO A 334 -14.74 1.59 32.33
CA PRO A 334 -14.96 2.99 31.92
C PRO A 334 -13.67 3.79 32.03
N LEU A 335 -13.48 4.75 31.11
CA LEU A 335 -12.25 5.54 31.03
C LEU A 335 -11.86 6.18 32.36
N ASP A 336 -12.83 6.73 33.09
CA ASP A 336 -12.60 7.38 34.39
C ASP A 336 -12.23 6.42 35.51
N SER A 337 -12.48 5.14 35.34
CA SER A 337 -12.09 4.07 36.28
C SER A 337 -10.69 3.51 36.03
N ILE A 338 -10.00 4.00 35.00
CA ILE A 338 -8.62 3.63 34.67
C ILE A 338 -7.66 4.67 35.27
N SER A 339 -6.57 4.22 35.87
CA SER A 339 -5.52 5.09 36.42
C SER A 339 -5.11 6.19 35.43
N PRO A 340 -5.11 7.48 35.84
CA PRO A 340 -4.60 8.56 35.00
C PRO A 340 -3.14 8.34 34.54
N LEU A 341 -2.34 7.68 35.39
CA LEU A 341 -0.95 7.31 35.06
C LEU A 341 -0.90 6.35 33.88
N LEU A 342 -1.75 5.32 33.88
CA LEU A 342 -1.80 4.39 32.76
C LEU A 342 -2.32 5.05 31.49
N ARG A 343 -3.46 5.75 31.59
CA ARG A 343 -4.02 6.48 30.42
C ARG A 343 -2.97 7.35 29.76
N MET A 344 -2.25 8.14 30.57
CA MET A 344 -1.22 9.03 30.05
C MET A 344 0.02 8.27 29.56
N SER A 345 0.46 7.21 30.23
CA SER A 345 1.61 6.40 29.77
C SER A 345 1.35 5.79 28.41
N VAL A 346 0.18 5.18 28.20
CA VAL A 346 -0.19 4.60 26.89
C VAL A 346 -0.30 5.67 25.81
N MET A 347 -0.97 6.78 26.12
CA MET A 347 -1.10 7.88 25.16
C MET A 347 0.26 8.45 24.78
N GLN A 348 1.15 8.70 25.73
CA GLN A 348 2.49 9.23 25.47
C GLN A 348 3.40 8.23 24.74
N SER A 349 3.16 6.94 24.89
CA SER A 349 3.88 5.91 24.16
C SER A 349 3.44 5.80 22.71
N GLU A 350 2.13 5.73 22.48
CA GLU A 350 1.53 5.39 21.18
C GLU A 350 1.21 6.61 20.33
N ASP A 351 0.65 7.65 20.94
CA ASP A 351 0.11 8.82 20.23
C ASP A 351 -0.05 10.02 21.16
N GLY A 352 1.06 10.68 21.48
CA GLY A 352 1.09 11.79 22.46
C GLY A 352 0.22 13.00 22.12
N ALA A 353 -0.23 13.10 20.88
CA ALA A 353 -1.10 14.19 20.38
C ALA A 353 -2.54 13.73 20.07
N PHE A 354 -2.95 12.54 20.50
CA PHE A 354 -4.23 11.91 20.16
C PHE A 354 -5.46 12.83 20.25
N PHE A 355 -5.58 13.63 21.29
CA PHE A 355 -6.70 14.54 21.47
C PHE A 355 -6.64 15.82 20.62
N TYR A 356 -5.52 16.07 19.92
CA TYR A 356 -5.27 17.33 19.21
C TYR A 356 -5.29 17.20 17.68
N HIS A 357 -5.05 16.00 17.14
CA HIS A 357 -5.07 15.77 15.69
C HIS A 357 -6.38 15.14 15.22
N LYS A 358 -6.62 15.17 13.91
CA LYS A 358 -7.77 14.57 13.23
C LYS A 358 -7.38 13.23 12.58
N GLY A 359 -6.95 12.26 13.39
CA GLY A 359 -6.68 10.89 12.95
C GLY A 359 -5.29 10.64 12.39
N PHE A 360 -4.58 11.64 11.89
CA PHE A 360 -3.27 11.53 11.28
C PHE A 360 -2.24 12.48 11.90
N LEU A 361 -0.98 12.06 11.90
CA LEU A 361 0.18 12.88 12.28
C LEU A 361 1.16 12.92 11.09
N PRO A 362 1.00 13.88 10.14
CA PRO A 362 1.82 13.94 8.93
C PRO A 362 3.33 13.97 9.20
N ASP A 363 3.78 14.74 10.20
CA ASP A 363 5.19 14.80 10.57
C ASP A 363 5.73 13.45 11.05
N ALA A 364 4.97 12.74 11.91
CA ALA A 364 5.36 11.42 12.39
C ALA A 364 5.38 10.38 11.25
N MET A 365 4.43 10.46 10.32
CA MET A 365 4.39 9.60 9.12
C MET A 365 5.59 9.88 8.21
N ARG A 366 5.93 11.17 8.01
CA ARG A 366 7.10 11.58 7.24
C ARG A 366 8.41 11.09 7.88
N GLU A 367 8.58 11.28 9.19
CA GLU A 367 9.76 10.80 9.91
C GLU A 367 9.89 9.28 9.88
N ALA A 368 8.78 8.55 10.01
CA ALA A 368 8.77 7.11 9.89
C ALA A 368 9.20 6.66 8.49
N LEU A 369 8.69 7.31 7.43
CA LEU A 369 9.07 7.03 6.05
C LEU A 369 10.56 7.28 5.81
N ILE A 370 11.10 8.42 6.27
CA ILE A 370 12.54 8.73 6.18
C ILE A 370 13.36 7.63 6.85
N TYR A 371 13.02 7.27 8.08
CA TYR A 371 13.74 6.26 8.83
C TYR A 371 13.68 4.88 8.15
N ASP A 372 12.51 4.47 7.67
CA ASP A 372 12.32 3.19 7.00
C ASP A 372 13.12 3.10 5.69
N LEU A 373 13.19 4.20 4.93
CA LEU A 373 14.03 4.31 3.73
C LEU A 373 15.53 4.27 4.06
N GLN A 374 15.97 4.91 5.17
CA GLN A 374 17.37 4.89 5.60
C GLN A 374 17.84 3.50 6.02
N VAL A 375 16.97 2.72 6.66
CA VAL A 375 17.31 1.37 7.14
C VAL A 375 16.87 0.26 6.17
N GLU A 376 16.29 0.63 5.03
CA GLU A 376 15.80 -0.27 3.96
C GLU A 376 14.84 -1.36 4.45
N ARG A 377 14.07 -1.06 5.49
CA ARG A 377 13.05 -1.96 6.06
C ARG A 377 11.98 -1.18 6.81
N PHE A 378 10.80 -1.77 6.96
CA PHE A 378 9.75 -1.23 7.82
C PHE A 378 10.13 -1.42 9.30
N ALA A 379 10.72 -0.40 9.92
CA ALA A 379 11.23 -0.45 11.29
C ALA A 379 10.50 0.53 12.23
N ARG A 380 9.92 1.61 11.70
CA ARG A 380 9.19 2.61 12.48
C ARG A 380 7.76 2.76 11.99
N GLY A 381 6.78 2.62 12.89
CA GLY A 381 5.36 2.86 12.59
C GLY A 381 5.00 4.34 12.72
N GLY A 382 4.21 4.85 11.77
CA GLY A 382 3.59 6.19 11.85
C GLY A 382 2.07 6.12 12.11
N SER A 383 1.56 5.04 12.72
CA SER A 383 0.13 4.85 12.96
C SER A 383 -0.31 5.50 14.27
N THR A 384 -1.42 6.24 14.23
CA THR A 384 -2.07 6.86 15.39
C THR A 384 -2.99 5.86 16.11
N ILE A 385 -3.47 6.21 17.31
CA ILE A 385 -4.48 5.40 18.03
C ILE A 385 -5.75 5.25 17.20
N THR A 386 -6.22 6.30 16.50
CA THR A 386 -7.40 6.20 15.61
C THR A 386 -7.17 5.20 14.49
N MET A 387 -6.00 5.21 13.85
CA MET A 387 -5.63 4.24 12.81
C MET A 387 -5.60 2.81 13.36
N GLN A 388 -5.05 2.60 14.55
CA GLN A 388 -5.03 1.29 15.21
C GLN A 388 -6.45 0.80 15.55
N LEU A 389 -7.33 1.69 16.04
CA LEU A 389 -8.73 1.38 16.29
C LEU A 389 -9.46 0.96 15.01
N VAL A 390 -9.37 1.77 13.96
CA VAL A 390 -10.02 1.48 12.68
C VAL A 390 -9.55 0.12 12.16
N LYS A 391 -8.25 -0.12 12.17
CA LYS A 391 -7.66 -1.40 11.78
C LYS A 391 -8.26 -2.58 12.57
N ASN A 392 -8.43 -2.44 13.89
CA ASN A 392 -8.88 -3.53 14.75
C ASN A 392 -10.40 -3.73 14.73
N VAL A 393 -11.19 -2.64 14.60
CA VAL A 393 -12.65 -2.67 14.74
C VAL A 393 -13.36 -2.90 13.40
N PHE A 394 -12.82 -2.36 12.29
CA PHE A 394 -13.49 -2.35 10.99
C PHE A 394 -12.82 -3.25 9.95
N LEU A 395 -11.52 -3.50 10.05
CA LEU A 395 -10.78 -4.16 8.99
C LEU A 395 -10.38 -5.59 9.37
N ASN A 396 -10.28 -6.45 8.34
CA ASN A 396 -9.66 -7.75 8.50
C ASN A 396 -8.13 -7.62 8.65
N ARG A 397 -7.45 -8.66 9.15
CA ARG A 397 -6.00 -8.61 9.41
C ARG A 397 -5.11 -8.89 8.20
N ASN A 398 -5.66 -9.01 7.00
CA ASN A 398 -4.86 -9.20 5.79
C ASN A 398 -4.02 -7.95 5.50
N LYS A 399 -2.71 -8.09 5.44
CA LYS A 399 -1.79 -6.99 5.14
C LYS A 399 -1.76 -6.79 3.62
N ASN A 400 -2.45 -5.77 3.11
CA ASN A 400 -2.38 -5.36 1.71
C ASN A 400 -2.52 -3.83 1.58
N PHE A 401 -2.15 -3.30 0.44
CA PHE A 401 -2.17 -1.85 0.19
C PHE A 401 -3.58 -1.26 0.21
N ALA A 402 -4.54 -1.96 -0.37
CA ALA A 402 -5.93 -1.50 -0.45
C ALA A 402 -6.54 -1.33 0.94
N ARG A 403 -6.28 -2.27 1.86
CA ARG A 403 -6.70 -2.17 3.25
C ARG A 403 -6.14 -0.92 3.94
N LYS A 404 -4.90 -0.52 3.62
CA LYS A 404 -4.31 0.69 4.21
C LYS A 404 -4.96 1.97 3.69
N LEU A 405 -5.42 1.96 2.43
CA LEU A 405 -6.22 3.07 1.88
C LEU A 405 -7.63 3.10 2.48
N GLU A 406 -8.30 1.95 2.65
CA GLU A 406 -9.60 1.88 3.33
C GLU A 406 -9.49 2.36 4.77
N GLU A 407 -8.44 1.94 5.50
CA GLU A 407 -8.14 2.43 6.84
C GLU A 407 -8.06 3.96 6.88
N ALA A 408 -7.31 4.57 5.95
CA ALA A 408 -7.15 6.02 5.89
C ALA A 408 -8.49 6.72 5.63
N LEU A 409 -9.31 6.23 4.70
CA LEU A 409 -10.63 6.81 4.43
C LEU A 409 -11.58 6.68 5.63
N ILE A 410 -11.63 5.52 6.30
CA ILE A 410 -12.48 5.33 7.48
C ILE A 410 -12.01 6.22 8.64
N VAL A 411 -10.70 6.34 8.87
CA VAL A 411 -10.13 7.27 9.87
C VAL A 411 -10.58 8.69 9.58
N TRP A 412 -10.43 9.14 8.33
CA TRP A 412 -10.83 10.47 7.91
C TRP A 412 -12.33 10.71 8.11
N LEU A 413 -13.19 9.76 7.75
CA LEU A 413 -14.64 9.84 7.92
C LEU A 413 -15.05 9.96 9.42
N ILE A 414 -14.49 9.09 10.27
CA ILE A 414 -14.80 9.08 11.71
C ILE A 414 -14.39 10.40 12.38
N GLU A 415 -13.21 10.90 12.07
CA GLU A 415 -12.67 12.10 12.68
C GLU A 415 -13.32 13.39 12.15
N THR A 416 -13.61 13.45 10.85
CA THR A 416 -14.23 14.61 10.20
C THR A 416 -15.68 14.77 10.63
N GLU A 417 -16.47 13.70 10.59
CA GLU A 417 -17.87 13.71 11.02
C GLU A 417 -18.05 13.56 12.54
N ARG A 418 -16.96 13.38 13.29
CA ARG A 418 -16.97 13.16 14.75
C ARG A 418 -17.94 12.05 15.16
N LEU A 419 -17.91 10.95 14.43
CA LEU A 419 -18.83 9.81 14.61
C LEU A 419 -18.67 9.13 15.98
N THR A 420 -17.52 9.30 16.60
CA THR A 420 -17.19 8.82 17.96
C THR A 420 -16.31 9.88 18.63
N SER A 421 -16.58 10.22 19.90
CA SER A 421 -15.73 11.17 20.63
C SER A 421 -14.32 10.61 20.87
N LYS A 422 -13.34 11.48 21.04
CA LYS A 422 -11.95 11.07 21.35
C LYS A 422 -11.86 10.27 22.65
N GLU A 423 -12.63 10.67 23.67
CA GLU A 423 -12.71 9.97 24.94
C GLU A 423 -13.23 8.55 24.75
N ARG A 424 -14.32 8.39 24.00
CA ARG A 424 -14.88 7.07 23.72
C ARG A 424 -13.96 6.23 22.85
N MET A 425 -13.31 6.79 21.84
CA MET A 425 -12.30 6.08 21.05
C MET A 425 -11.16 5.59 21.94
N TYR A 426 -10.68 6.40 22.87
CA TYR A 426 -9.61 6.00 23.78
C TYR A 426 -10.06 4.94 24.79
N GLU A 427 -11.28 5.05 25.30
CA GLU A 427 -11.91 4.03 26.15
C GLU A 427 -12.00 2.68 25.41
N VAL A 428 -12.50 2.68 24.20
CA VAL A 428 -12.56 1.50 23.34
C VAL A 428 -11.15 0.91 23.14
N TYR A 429 -10.16 1.74 22.82
CA TYR A 429 -8.78 1.33 22.60
C TYR A 429 -8.22 0.54 23.79
N LEU A 430 -8.34 1.09 25.00
CA LEU A 430 -7.83 0.46 26.23
C LEU A 430 -8.57 -0.83 26.58
N ASN A 431 -9.83 -0.98 26.15
CA ASN A 431 -10.64 -2.17 26.40
C ASN A 431 -10.52 -3.26 25.33
N ILE A 432 -10.03 -2.96 24.12
CA ILE A 432 -9.83 -3.98 23.08
C ILE A 432 -8.37 -4.31 22.78
N ALA A 433 -7.42 -3.50 23.26
CA ALA A 433 -6.00 -3.75 23.05
C ALA A 433 -5.60 -5.13 23.62
N GLU A 434 -4.73 -5.81 22.87
CA GLU A 434 -4.07 -7.02 23.37
C GLU A 434 -2.89 -6.61 24.25
N TRP A 435 -2.81 -7.14 25.45
CA TRP A 435 -1.80 -6.83 26.46
C TRP A 435 -0.90 -8.04 26.80
N GLY A 436 -1.19 -9.17 26.24
CA GLY A 436 -0.49 -10.42 26.44
C GLY A 436 -1.13 -11.51 25.59
N PRO A 437 -0.60 -12.73 25.53
CA PRO A 437 -1.21 -13.82 24.80
C PRO A 437 -2.66 -14.06 25.25
N LEU A 438 -3.64 -13.75 24.39
CA LEU A 438 -5.08 -13.85 24.66
C LEU A 438 -5.61 -12.95 25.80
N VAL A 439 -4.83 -11.97 26.27
CA VAL A 439 -5.22 -11.00 27.31
C VAL A 439 -5.72 -9.73 26.62
N TYR A 440 -7.02 -9.49 26.64
CA TYR A 440 -7.66 -8.36 25.97
C TYR A 440 -8.33 -7.42 26.97
N GLY A 441 -8.06 -6.14 26.81
CA GLY A 441 -8.60 -5.09 27.67
C GLY A 441 -7.83 -4.91 28.98
N ILE A 442 -7.90 -3.67 29.48
CA ILE A 442 -7.07 -3.23 30.61
C ILE A 442 -7.44 -3.91 31.93
N GLN A 443 -8.71 -4.31 32.12
CA GLN A 443 -9.13 -5.04 33.33
C GLN A 443 -8.43 -6.39 33.40
N GLU A 444 -8.47 -7.16 32.34
CA GLU A 444 -7.76 -8.45 32.26
C GLU A 444 -6.25 -8.26 32.39
N ALA A 445 -5.68 -7.25 31.72
CA ALA A 445 -4.24 -6.99 31.80
C ALA A 445 -3.79 -6.67 33.24
N SER A 446 -4.51 -5.80 33.94
CA SER A 446 -4.18 -5.44 35.32
C SER A 446 -4.25 -6.65 36.28
N ALA A 447 -5.25 -7.51 36.10
CA ALA A 447 -5.39 -8.73 36.84
C ALA A 447 -4.29 -9.76 36.49
N TYR A 448 -4.02 -9.95 35.21
CA TYR A 448 -3.03 -10.90 34.68
C TYR A 448 -1.61 -10.61 35.16
N TYR A 449 -1.18 -9.33 35.09
CA TYR A 449 0.19 -8.94 35.47
C TYR A 449 0.38 -8.66 36.95
N PHE A 450 -0.63 -8.06 37.61
CA PHE A 450 -0.45 -7.50 38.96
C PHE A 450 -1.50 -7.91 39.98
N GLY A 451 -2.54 -8.65 39.60
CA GLY A 451 -3.64 -9.00 40.49
C GLY A 451 -4.40 -7.77 41.02
N LYS A 452 -4.39 -6.63 40.25
CA LYS A 452 -4.95 -5.33 40.65
C LYS A 452 -6.11 -4.91 39.75
N ARG A 453 -6.87 -3.92 40.23
CA ARG A 453 -7.80 -3.16 39.36
C ARG A 453 -7.05 -2.10 38.56
N PRO A 454 -7.52 -1.71 37.38
CA PRO A 454 -6.89 -0.68 36.56
C PRO A 454 -6.68 0.68 37.24
N SER A 455 -7.54 1.03 38.21
CA SER A 455 -7.43 2.24 39.03
C SER A 455 -6.27 2.24 40.03
N GLN A 456 -5.72 1.07 40.35
CA GLN A 456 -4.70 0.86 41.41
C GLN A 456 -3.28 0.72 40.86
N LEU A 457 -3.09 0.81 39.56
CA LEU A 457 -1.79 0.69 38.92
C LEU A 457 -0.85 1.83 39.30
N THR A 458 0.39 1.48 39.67
CA THR A 458 1.45 2.44 39.98
C THR A 458 2.01 3.08 38.72
N THR A 459 2.93 4.02 38.86
CA THR A 459 3.64 4.64 37.74
C THR A 459 4.46 3.60 36.97
N GLU A 460 5.23 2.77 37.66
CA GLU A 460 6.07 1.74 37.08
C GLU A 460 5.26 0.69 36.33
N GLU A 461 4.17 0.21 36.93
CA GLU A 461 3.24 -0.75 36.32
C GLU A 461 2.55 -0.17 35.09
N SER A 462 2.17 1.11 35.16
CA SER A 462 1.55 1.84 34.04
C SER A 462 2.52 2.00 32.85
N ILE A 463 3.78 2.31 33.12
CA ILE A 463 4.81 2.44 32.08
C ILE A 463 5.12 1.06 31.48
N PHE A 464 5.20 0.00 32.31
CA PHE A 464 5.39 -1.35 31.81
C PHE A 464 4.28 -1.76 30.84
N LEU A 465 3.00 -1.60 31.24
CA LEU A 465 1.88 -1.92 30.37
C LEU A 465 1.93 -1.14 29.06
N ALA A 466 2.23 0.14 29.10
CA ALA A 466 2.40 0.93 27.88
C ALA A 466 3.51 0.37 26.96
N SER A 467 4.58 -0.18 27.53
CA SER A 467 5.73 -0.69 26.76
C SER A 467 5.43 -1.99 26.00
N ILE A 468 4.44 -2.76 26.41
CA ILE A 468 4.15 -4.07 25.81
C ILE A 468 3.10 -4.01 24.70
N ILE A 469 2.34 -2.92 24.55
CA ILE A 469 1.30 -2.77 23.51
C ILE A 469 1.83 -3.06 22.10
N PRO A 470 3.03 -2.62 21.69
CA PRO A 470 3.53 -2.91 20.35
C PRO A 470 3.83 -4.39 20.10
N LYS A 471 4.14 -5.15 21.15
CA LYS A 471 4.53 -6.57 21.09
C LYS A 471 3.97 -7.39 22.25
N PRO A 472 2.63 -7.45 22.42
CA PRO A 472 2.01 -8.02 23.62
C PRO A 472 2.32 -9.51 23.82
N LYS A 473 2.41 -10.28 22.73
CA LYS A 473 2.74 -11.71 22.78
C LYS A 473 4.20 -11.99 23.15
N HIS A 474 5.06 -10.98 23.06
CA HIS A 474 6.49 -11.09 23.36
C HIS A 474 6.87 -10.37 24.66
N PHE A 475 5.92 -10.11 25.57
CA PHE A 475 6.19 -9.41 26.83
C PHE A 475 7.33 -10.04 27.64
N ARG A 476 7.49 -11.37 27.58
CA ARG A 476 8.58 -12.11 28.22
C ARG A 476 9.97 -11.59 27.81
N SER A 477 10.11 -11.08 26.59
CA SER A 477 11.38 -10.52 26.11
C SER A 477 11.85 -9.29 26.88
N SER A 478 10.97 -8.64 27.64
CA SER A 478 11.27 -7.51 28.52
C SER A 478 11.88 -7.93 29.86
N PHE A 479 11.83 -9.22 30.19
CA PHE A 479 12.33 -9.77 31.47
C PHE A 479 13.67 -10.48 31.27
N ALA A 480 14.52 -10.39 32.29
CA ALA A 480 15.73 -11.18 32.43
C ALA A 480 15.40 -12.56 33.06
N GLU A 481 16.35 -13.48 33.04
CA GLU A 481 16.19 -14.85 33.61
C GLU A 481 15.82 -14.86 35.10
N ASN A 482 16.17 -13.82 35.82
CA ASN A 482 15.82 -13.66 37.24
C ASN A 482 14.40 -13.12 37.49
N GLY A 483 13.57 -12.97 36.43
CA GLY A 483 12.20 -12.47 36.51
C GLY A 483 12.07 -10.95 36.70
N ARG A 484 13.18 -10.20 36.69
CA ARG A 484 13.16 -8.72 36.72
C ARG A 484 13.16 -8.15 35.32
N LEU A 485 12.65 -6.92 35.18
CA LEU A 485 12.77 -6.20 33.90
C LEU A 485 14.25 -5.98 33.56
N LYS A 486 14.56 -6.05 32.26
CA LYS A 486 15.89 -5.80 31.74
C LYS A 486 16.31 -4.33 31.93
N GLU A 487 17.58 -4.10 32.18
CA GLU A 487 18.14 -2.76 32.35
C GLU A 487 17.92 -1.85 31.12
N ASN A 488 17.84 -2.41 29.91
CA ASN A 488 17.58 -1.64 28.70
C ASN A 488 16.21 -0.95 28.69
N MET A 489 15.30 -1.31 29.60
CA MET A 489 14.01 -0.63 29.80
C MET A 489 14.14 0.73 30.51
N GLU A 490 15.28 1.02 31.19
CA GLU A 490 15.45 2.24 31.98
C GLU A 490 15.26 3.51 31.13
N GLY A 491 15.83 3.53 29.92
CA GLY A 491 15.68 4.67 29.00
C GLY A 491 14.21 4.94 28.63
N TYR A 492 13.44 3.88 28.39
CA TYR A 492 12.02 4.01 28.08
C TYR A 492 11.23 4.51 29.31
N TYR A 493 11.51 3.98 30.51
CA TYR A 493 10.89 4.40 31.75
C TYR A 493 11.12 5.89 32.01
N LYS A 494 12.35 6.36 31.92
CA LYS A 494 12.72 7.78 32.06
C LYS A 494 12.03 8.67 31.02
N LEU A 495 11.96 8.21 29.77
CA LEU A 495 11.27 8.94 28.71
C LEU A 495 9.79 9.15 29.02
N ILE A 496 9.07 8.09 29.40
CA ILE A 496 7.64 8.19 29.69
C ILE A 496 7.41 8.95 31.01
N ALA A 497 8.17 8.66 32.06
CA ALA A 497 8.06 9.39 33.34
C ALA A 497 8.31 10.90 33.17
N GLY A 498 9.30 11.30 32.40
CA GLY A 498 9.55 12.71 32.08
C GLY A 498 8.36 13.36 31.32
N ARG A 499 7.67 12.60 30.47
CA ARG A 499 6.45 13.06 29.82
C ARG A 499 5.27 13.17 30.81
N LEU A 500 5.15 12.24 31.75
CA LEU A 500 4.15 12.31 32.83
C LEU A 500 4.37 13.49 33.74
N ALA A 501 5.62 13.81 34.11
CA ALA A 501 6.00 14.98 34.89
C ALA A 501 5.63 16.27 34.17
N LYS A 502 5.96 16.40 32.88
CA LYS A 502 5.55 17.56 32.06
C LYS A 502 4.02 17.75 31.99
N LYS A 503 3.25 16.70 32.17
CA LYS A 503 1.78 16.75 32.26
C LYS A 503 1.26 16.95 33.69
N GLY A 504 2.14 17.06 34.68
CA GLY A 504 1.80 17.31 36.09
C GLY A 504 1.21 16.10 36.81
N LEU A 505 1.39 14.87 36.31
CA LEU A 505 0.86 13.65 36.92
C LEU A 505 1.78 13.06 37.99
N ILE A 506 3.09 13.33 37.86
CA ILE A 506 4.11 13.00 38.86
C ILE A 506 5.05 14.20 39.00
N SER A 507 5.83 14.23 40.07
CA SER A 507 6.88 15.25 40.26
C SER A 507 8.11 14.96 39.38
N GLU A 508 8.95 15.97 39.12
CA GLU A 508 10.22 15.78 38.43
C GLU A 508 11.15 14.85 39.21
N ILE A 509 11.12 14.94 40.56
CA ILE A 509 11.92 14.07 41.43
C ILE A 509 11.53 12.60 41.27
N GLU A 510 10.23 12.30 41.20
CA GLU A 510 9.73 10.95 40.93
C GLU A 510 10.17 10.49 39.53
N ALA A 511 10.06 11.34 38.51
CA ALA A 511 10.47 11.00 37.15
C ALA A 511 11.96 10.69 37.05
N ASP A 512 12.83 11.44 37.74
CA ASP A 512 14.28 11.24 37.75
C ASP A 512 14.69 9.98 38.53
N SER A 513 13.93 9.63 39.57
CA SER A 513 14.21 8.46 40.42
C SER A 513 13.60 7.16 39.92
N ILE A 514 12.75 7.21 38.89
CA ILE A 514 12.03 6.02 38.42
C ILE A 514 12.95 4.91 37.94
N ARG A 515 12.61 3.69 38.28
CA ARG A 515 13.32 2.47 37.87
C ARG A 515 12.35 1.46 37.24
N PRO A 516 12.81 0.61 36.31
CA PRO A 516 12.01 -0.48 35.78
C PRO A 516 11.89 -1.62 36.83
N ASP A 517 11.25 -1.32 37.96
CA ASP A 517 11.05 -2.28 39.04
C ASP A 517 9.55 -2.52 39.26
N ILE A 518 9.11 -3.69 38.83
CA ILE A 518 7.73 -4.18 38.99
C ILE A 518 7.72 -5.59 39.57
N GLN A 519 6.70 -5.89 40.33
CA GLN A 519 6.41 -7.25 40.80
C GLN A 519 5.26 -7.85 39.97
N VAL A 520 5.62 -8.73 39.04
CA VAL A 520 4.63 -9.51 38.30
C VAL A 520 4.10 -10.61 39.22
N THR A 521 2.79 -10.81 39.19
CA THR A 521 2.07 -11.80 40.00
C THR A 521 1.19 -12.69 39.14
N GLY A 522 0.53 -13.66 39.76
CA GLY A 522 -0.50 -14.48 39.13
C GLY A 522 -0.04 -15.21 37.87
N ASP A 523 -0.90 -15.17 36.85
CA ASP A 523 -0.70 -15.94 35.60
C ASP A 523 0.49 -15.45 34.76
N ALA A 524 0.81 -14.16 34.84
CA ALA A 524 1.99 -13.64 34.16
C ALA A 524 3.28 -14.17 34.79
N LEU A 525 3.35 -14.29 36.12
CA LEU A 525 4.49 -14.90 36.81
C LEU A 525 4.64 -16.37 36.43
N ASN A 526 3.53 -17.13 36.43
CA ASN A 526 3.52 -18.52 35.98
C ASN A 526 4.04 -18.67 34.55
N SER A 527 3.65 -17.74 33.71
CA SER A 527 4.14 -17.67 32.32
C SER A 527 5.63 -17.38 32.19
N LEU A 528 6.23 -16.64 33.13
CA LEU A 528 7.68 -16.35 33.14
C LEU A 528 8.50 -17.54 33.66
N VAL A 529 7.96 -18.31 34.60
CA VAL A 529 8.67 -19.41 35.31
C VAL A 529 8.45 -20.77 34.63
N GLY A 530 7.38 -20.95 33.86
CA GLY A 530 6.81 -22.25 33.46
C GLY A 530 7.34 -22.91 32.20
N GLU A 531 8.31 -22.35 31.44
CA GLU A 531 8.86 -23.00 30.25
C GLU A 531 10.39 -22.92 30.22
N THR A 532 11.06 -24.06 30.45
CA THR A 532 12.38 -24.35 29.85
C THR A 532 12.23 -24.30 28.35
N PRO A 533 13.14 -23.64 27.60
CA PRO A 533 12.99 -23.49 26.15
C PRO A 533 13.17 -24.85 25.47
N GLU A 534 12.06 -25.45 25.04
CA GLU A 534 12.14 -26.40 23.94
C GLU A 534 12.48 -25.60 22.67
N SER A 535 13.58 -25.98 22.05
CA SER A 535 14.16 -25.45 20.85
C SER A 535 13.13 -25.39 19.72
N SER A 536 12.54 -24.23 19.47
CA SER A 536 11.89 -23.95 18.20
C SER A 536 12.88 -23.19 17.32
N SER A 537 13.45 -23.91 16.37
CA SER A 537 14.17 -23.33 15.23
C SER A 537 13.31 -22.25 14.57
N PRO A 538 13.86 -21.09 14.19
CA PRO A 538 13.09 -20.07 13.49
C PRO A 538 12.72 -20.61 12.11
N THR A 539 11.44 -20.86 11.88
CA THR A 539 10.90 -20.98 10.53
C THR A 539 11.09 -19.63 9.83
N ALA A 540 11.84 -19.67 8.75
CA ALA A 540 12.09 -18.55 7.85
C ALA A 540 10.78 -18.19 7.11
N GLU A 541 9.98 -17.30 7.69
CA GLU A 541 8.86 -16.62 7.05
C GLU A 541 8.60 -15.27 7.73
N GLU A 542 9.57 -14.36 7.62
CA GLU A 542 9.38 -12.92 7.77
C GLU A 542 10.49 -12.22 6.96
N GLN A 543 10.26 -12.15 5.64
CA GLN A 543 10.91 -11.18 4.74
C GLN A 543 9.85 -10.40 3.97
#